data_ee7df150ee8496c9c593f64e283803f6
#
_entry.id   ee7df150ee8496c9c593f64e283803f6
#
_cell.length_a   1.000
_cell.length_b   1.000
_cell.length_c   1.000
_cell.angle_alpha   90.00
_cell.angle_beta   90.00
_cell.angle_gamma   90.00
#
_symmetry.space_group_name_H-M   'P 1'
#
loop_
_entity.id
_entity.type
_entity.pdbx_description
1 polymer ?
#
loop_
_entity_poly.entity_id
_entity_poly.type
_entity_poly.pdbx_seq_one_letter_code
_entity_poly.pdbx_strand_id
1 'polypeptide(L)'
;MPHPDEYVFDTYVTDVLMRDLVGHDRRPVSFLVYVWLTVEQQRRGEPVSISYTDLAESIGVSKSSAQSAVGWLLRRKLLTVKKATVTATPRYTVQRPWKR
;
A
#
# COMPACT_ATOMS: atom_id res chain seq x y z
N MET A 1 22.07 -6.80 -2.92
CA MET A 1 21.09 -5.99 -3.66
C MET A 1 20.07 -6.90 -4.31
N PRO A 2 18.77 -6.62 -4.19
CA PRO A 2 17.80 -7.43 -4.92
C PRO A 2 17.96 -7.22 -6.43
N HIS A 3 17.63 -8.26 -7.20
CA HIS A 3 17.57 -8.19 -8.65
C HIS A 3 16.53 -7.12 -9.06
N PRO A 4 16.71 -6.41 -10.22
CA PRO A 4 15.73 -5.40 -10.64
C PRO A 4 14.28 -5.87 -10.71
N ASP A 5 14.06 -7.17 -10.92
CA ASP A 5 12.74 -7.77 -11.00
C ASP A 5 12.33 -8.49 -9.72
N GLU A 6 13.15 -8.36 -8.67
CA GLU A 6 12.90 -9.05 -7.40
C GLU A 6 12.92 -8.06 -6.25
N TYR A 7 11.87 -8.14 -5.39
CA TYR A 7 11.74 -7.29 -4.23
C TYR A 7 11.46 -8.14 -3.00
N VAL A 8 11.80 -7.59 -1.83
CA VAL A 8 11.75 -8.34 -0.58
C VAL A 8 10.52 -7.94 0.21
N PHE A 9 9.80 -8.95 0.72
CA PHE A 9 8.75 -8.76 1.71
C PHE A 9 9.21 -9.31 3.05
N ASP A 10 8.86 -8.57 4.10
CA ASP A 10 8.97 -9.08 5.46
C ASP A 10 7.99 -10.26 5.61
N THR A 11 8.43 -11.34 6.23
CA THR A 11 7.58 -12.51 6.43
C THR A 11 6.32 -12.20 7.23
N TYR A 12 6.35 -11.16 8.05
CA TYR A 12 5.16 -10.68 8.77
C TYR A 12 4.01 -10.37 7.82
N VAL A 13 4.31 -9.89 6.61
CA VAL A 13 3.30 -9.54 5.61
C VAL A 13 2.43 -10.76 5.24
N THR A 14 3.05 -11.91 5.04
CA THR A 14 2.32 -13.14 4.67
C THR A 14 1.87 -13.93 5.89
N ASP A 15 2.64 -13.91 6.97
CA ASP A 15 2.34 -14.73 8.15
C ASP A 15 1.27 -14.12 9.05
N VAL A 16 1.20 -12.80 9.11
CA VAL A 16 0.29 -12.09 10.03
C VAL A 16 -0.61 -11.10 9.31
N LEU A 17 -0.02 -10.16 8.56
CA LEU A 17 -0.76 -9.04 7.98
C LEU A 17 -1.82 -9.49 6.98
N MET A 18 -1.51 -10.48 6.14
CA MET A 18 -2.47 -11.02 5.17
C MET A 18 -3.73 -11.52 5.88
N ARG A 19 -3.54 -12.36 6.89
CA ARG A 19 -4.65 -12.93 7.65
C ARG A 19 -5.45 -11.84 8.37
N ASP A 20 -4.76 -10.83 8.92
CA ASP A 20 -5.42 -9.74 9.62
C ASP A 20 -6.26 -8.89 8.68
N LEU A 21 -5.71 -8.48 7.55
CA LEU A 21 -6.43 -7.60 6.62
C LEU A 21 -7.51 -8.34 5.84
N VAL A 22 -7.19 -9.53 5.33
CA VAL A 22 -8.12 -10.29 4.49
C VAL A 22 -9.22 -10.96 5.32
N GLY A 23 -8.82 -11.65 6.39
CA GLY A 23 -9.74 -12.43 7.21
C GLY A 23 -10.40 -11.63 8.32
N HIS A 24 -9.62 -11.10 9.24
CA HIS A 24 -10.12 -10.38 10.40
C HIS A 24 -10.83 -9.07 10.02
N ASP A 25 -10.15 -8.22 9.26
CA ASP A 25 -10.69 -6.92 8.87
C ASP A 25 -11.66 -7.02 7.69
N ARG A 26 -11.65 -8.12 6.96
CA ARG A 26 -12.43 -8.33 5.75
C ARG A 26 -12.15 -7.25 4.70
N ARG A 27 -10.87 -6.93 4.53
CA ARG A 27 -10.39 -5.90 3.61
C ARG A 27 -9.33 -6.45 2.65
N PRO A 28 -9.67 -7.42 1.78
CA PRO A 28 -8.68 -8.01 0.87
C PRO A 28 -8.07 -6.99 -0.08
N VAL A 29 -8.84 -6.01 -0.53
CA VAL A 29 -8.29 -4.97 -1.42
C VAL A 29 -7.24 -4.14 -0.69
N SER A 30 -7.41 -3.87 0.60
CA SER A 30 -6.39 -3.18 1.39
C SER A 30 -5.07 -3.95 1.41
N PHE A 31 -5.14 -5.27 1.54
CA PHE A 31 -3.93 -6.09 1.49
C PHE A 31 -3.26 -6.00 0.11
N LEU A 32 -4.04 -6.05 -0.97
CA LEU A 32 -3.51 -5.91 -2.33
C LEU A 32 -2.84 -4.55 -2.55
N VAL A 33 -3.47 -3.48 -2.07
CA VAL A 33 -2.90 -2.12 -2.14
C VAL A 33 -1.57 -2.06 -1.37
N TYR A 34 -1.55 -2.63 -0.18
CA TYR A 34 -0.33 -2.64 0.65
C TYR A 34 0.81 -3.36 -0.06
N VAL A 35 0.54 -4.54 -0.63
CA VAL A 35 1.54 -5.32 -1.36
C VAL A 35 2.06 -4.54 -2.57
N TRP A 36 1.15 -3.98 -3.36
CA TRP A 36 1.52 -3.24 -4.56
C TRP A 36 2.38 -2.02 -4.22
N LEU A 37 1.97 -1.23 -3.23
CA LEU A 37 2.72 -0.05 -2.81
C LEU A 37 4.09 -0.42 -2.21
N THR A 38 4.18 -1.55 -1.51
CA THR A 38 5.45 -2.03 -0.98
C THR A 38 6.44 -2.30 -2.12
N VAL A 39 5.99 -2.98 -3.17
CA VAL A 39 6.83 -3.24 -4.34
C VAL A 39 7.22 -1.94 -5.04
N GLU A 40 6.26 -1.05 -5.28
CA GLU A 40 6.52 0.20 -5.97
C GLU A 40 7.48 1.11 -5.19
N GLN A 41 7.35 1.16 -3.87
CA GLN A 41 8.25 1.96 -3.05
C GLN A 41 9.69 1.44 -3.15
N GLN A 42 9.86 0.12 -3.15
CA GLN A 42 11.18 -0.49 -3.34
C GLN A 42 11.72 -0.22 -4.75
N ARG A 43 10.86 -0.37 -5.77
CA ARG A 43 11.26 -0.15 -7.17
C ARG A 43 11.73 1.28 -7.41
N ARG A 44 11.00 2.25 -6.87
CA ARG A 44 11.32 3.68 -7.05
C ARG A 44 12.39 4.17 -6.08
N GLY A 45 12.61 3.47 -4.97
CA GLY A 45 13.53 3.88 -3.93
C GLY A 45 13.04 5.09 -3.14
N GLU A 46 11.73 5.38 -3.19
CA GLU A 46 11.12 6.53 -2.52
C GLU A 46 9.61 6.32 -2.36
N PRO A 47 8.95 7.15 -1.54
CA PRO A 47 7.49 7.11 -1.42
C PRO A 47 6.79 7.25 -2.77
N VAL A 48 5.59 6.68 -2.88
CA VAL A 48 4.88 6.55 -4.16
C VAL A 48 3.83 7.64 -4.31
N SER A 49 4.01 8.48 -5.34
CA SER A 49 2.98 9.47 -5.74
C SER A 49 2.06 8.81 -6.76
N ILE A 50 0.78 8.67 -6.42
CA ILE A 50 -0.18 8.01 -7.31
C ILE A 50 -1.60 8.46 -6.98
N SER A 51 -2.40 8.67 -8.04
CA SER A 51 -3.82 8.96 -7.90
C SER A 51 -4.62 7.68 -7.62
N TYR A 52 -5.83 7.81 -7.11
CA TYR A 52 -6.70 6.65 -6.90
C TYR A 52 -7.05 5.96 -8.21
N THR A 53 -7.22 6.72 -9.29
CA THR A 53 -7.51 6.16 -10.62
C THR A 53 -6.37 5.27 -11.09
N ASP A 54 -5.13 5.77 -11.02
CA ASP A 54 -3.97 5.01 -11.46
C ASP A 54 -3.71 3.81 -10.56
N LEU A 55 -3.90 3.96 -9.25
CA LEU A 55 -3.76 2.85 -8.30
C LEU A 55 -4.78 1.76 -8.60
N ALA A 56 -6.03 2.15 -8.82
CA ALA A 56 -7.11 1.21 -9.13
C ALA A 56 -6.82 0.43 -10.41
N GLU A 57 -6.37 1.12 -11.46
CA GLU A 57 -5.99 0.47 -12.72
C GLU A 57 -4.83 -0.49 -12.54
N SER A 58 -3.83 -0.11 -11.73
CA SER A 58 -2.65 -0.94 -11.50
C SER A 58 -2.98 -2.25 -10.79
N ILE A 59 -3.98 -2.23 -9.90
CA ILE A 59 -4.35 -3.39 -9.11
C ILE A 59 -5.49 -4.18 -9.75
N GLY A 60 -6.32 -3.53 -10.56
CA GLY A 60 -7.46 -4.16 -11.21
C GLY A 60 -8.73 -4.09 -10.39
N VAL A 61 -8.94 -2.98 -9.67
CA VAL A 61 -10.15 -2.73 -8.87
C VAL A 61 -10.78 -1.41 -9.27
N SER A 62 -11.97 -1.12 -8.74
CA SER A 62 -12.61 0.17 -8.98
C SER A 62 -11.90 1.28 -8.20
N LYS A 63 -12.08 2.52 -8.67
CA LYS A 63 -11.52 3.69 -7.99
C LYS A 63 -12.04 3.79 -6.56
N SER A 64 -13.34 3.55 -6.34
CA SER A 64 -13.93 3.61 -5.01
C SER A 64 -13.36 2.53 -4.08
N SER A 65 -13.09 1.33 -4.63
CA SER A 65 -12.46 0.25 -3.86
C SER A 65 -11.04 0.61 -3.47
N ALA A 66 -10.27 1.21 -4.39
CA ALA A 66 -8.91 1.68 -4.10
C ALA A 66 -8.92 2.77 -3.03
N GLN A 67 -9.83 3.73 -3.14
CA GLN A 67 -9.96 4.82 -2.17
C GLN A 67 -10.32 4.30 -0.78
N SER A 68 -11.28 3.40 -0.70
CA SER A 68 -11.68 2.77 0.56
C SER A 68 -10.53 1.96 1.18
N ALA A 69 -9.81 1.22 0.34
CA ALA A 69 -8.68 0.41 0.77
C ALA A 69 -7.56 1.26 1.36
N VAL A 70 -7.21 2.36 0.70
CA VAL A 70 -6.20 3.30 1.18
C VAL A 70 -6.64 3.93 2.51
N GLY A 71 -7.89 4.35 2.60
CA GLY A 71 -8.44 4.91 3.84
C GLY A 71 -8.30 3.96 5.02
N TRP A 72 -8.55 2.67 4.79
CA TRP A 72 -8.38 1.66 5.84
C TRP A 72 -6.92 1.50 6.26
N LEU A 73 -5.99 1.46 5.29
CA LEU A 73 -4.56 1.35 5.57
C LEU A 73 -4.04 2.54 6.37
N LEU A 74 -4.51 3.75 6.04
CA LEU A 74 -4.17 4.96 6.79
C LEU A 74 -4.67 4.86 8.24
N ARG A 75 -5.88 4.39 8.43
CA ARG A 75 -6.47 4.19 9.75
C ARG A 75 -5.70 3.14 10.56
N ARG A 76 -5.24 2.08 9.91
CA ARG A 76 -4.44 1.03 10.54
C ARG A 76 -2.97 1.43 10.70
N LYS A 77 -2.59 2.64 10.25
CA LYS A 77 -1.21 3.15 10.31
C LYS A 77 -0.21 2.29 9.53
N LEU A 78 -0.70 1.64 8.49
CA LEU A 78 0.13 0.85 7.56
C LEU A 78 0.62 1.69 6.39
N LEU A 79 0.04 2.88 6.21
CA LEU A 79 0.48 3.91 5.27
C LEU A 79 0.48 5.25 5.97
N THR A 80 1.34 6.16 5.49
CA THR A 80 1.22 7.59 5.73
C THR A 80 1.08 8.28 4.39
N VAL A 81 0.47 9.47 4.40
CA VAL A 81 0.23 10.23 3.18
C VAL A 81 0.66 11.67 3.36
N LYS A 82 1.25 12.24 2.31
CA LYS A 82 1.57 13.66 2.24
C LYS A 82 1.03 14.24 0.95
N LYS A 83 0.54 15.49 1.01
CA LYS A 83 0.12 16.26 -0.15
C LYS A 83 0.73 17.66 -0.04
N ALA A 84 1.28 18.15 -1.14
CA ALA A 84 1.79 19.52 -1.18
C ALA A 84 0.66 20.54 -1.13
N THR A 85 -0.49 20.23 -1.78
CA THR A 85 -1.69 21.06 -1.78
C THR A 85 -2.93 20.15 -1.75
N VAL A 86 -4.11 20.74 -1.57
CA VAL A 86 -5.38 19.97 -1.58
C VAL A 86 -5.59 19.21 -2.88
N THR A 87 -5.14 19.80 -4.00
CA THR A 87 -5.32 19.22 -5.34
C THR A 87 -4.11 18.40 -5.81
N ALA A 88 -3.02 18.36 -5.04
CA ALA A 88 -1.83 17.61 -5.42
C ALA A 88 -2.07 16.11 -5.34
N THR A 89 -1.35 15.36 -6.17
CA THR A 89 -1.33 13.91 -6.10
C THR A 89 -0.77 13.47 -4.75
N PRO A 90 -1.46 12.59 -4.02
CA PRO A 90 -0.97 12.13 -2.73
C PRO A 90 0.30 11.29 -2.88
N ARG A 91 1.16 11.40 -1.89
CA ARG A 91 2.41 10.65 -1.84
C ARG A 91 2.38 9.73 -0.63
N TYR A 92 2.43 8.43 -0.88
CA TYR A 92 2.27 7.42 0.16
C TYR A 92 3.60 6.82 0.57
N THR A 93 3.77 6.63 1.89
CA THR A 93 4.90 5.89 2.45
C THR A 93 4.35 4.66 3.15
N VAL A 94 4.86 3.49 2.78
CA VAL A 94 4.50 2.23 3.42
C VAL A 94 5.15 2.16 4.79
N GLN A 95 4.37 1.77 5.79
CA GLN A 95 4.83 1.63 7.17
C GLN A 95 4.88 0.17 7.56
N ARG A 96 5.84 -0.16 8.42
CA ARG A 96 5.98 -1.49 9.00
C ARG A 96 6.01 -1.34 10.52
N PRO A 97 4.83 -1.09 11.16
CA PRO A 97 4.78 -0.76 12.59
C PRO A 97 5.29 -1.89 13.51
N TRP A 98 5.37 -3.11 13.00
CA TRP A 98 5.96 -4.24 13.74
C TRP A 98 7.50 -4.21 13.77
N LYS A 99 8.11 -3.42 12.93
CA LYS A 99 9.58 -3.26 12.90
C LYS A 99 10.01 -2.15 13.85
N ARG A 100 11.11 -2.38 14.53
CA ARG A 100 11.71 -1.40 15.44
C ARG A 100 12.97 -0.81 14.84
#